data_30961967dcd736fed64d2479bafe20e2
#
_entry.id   30961967dcd736fed64d2479bafe20e2
#
_cell.length_a   1.000
_cell.length_b   1.000
_cell.length_c   1.000
_cell.angle_alpha   90.00
_cell.angle_beta   90.00
_cell.angle_gamma   90.00
#
_symmetry.space_group_name_H-M   'P 1'
#
loop_
_entity.id
_entity.type
_entity.pdbx_description
1 polymer ?
#
loop_
_entity_poly.entity_id
_entity_poly.type
_entity_poly.pdbx_seq_one_letter_code
_entity_poly.pdbx_strand_id
1 'polypeptide(L)'
;MNTHSVRKNQINTDMQLVLDRYVTNRKPMSLDDYDWTGVRPNAVDNEFLEAVAFVTMIESNPTAPGKNILDAADRSDAPWLRRFITDTWLPEEGMHHVPFKEYLICTGSYTNRFLDSEIDKVIDRGFGHGEGYTELQASTYGWLQELITWRFYNSMHSYLLSTATNKNPADPVMLKILSDIAKQENFHRYIYLTGVRTILHYEPKRKSEVIDTIIQFLMPGHQMAPEWQLKAPRWSDKFNFPLRTLIHDICQGMVELTGYRGLGQAAILYGSRNIIHWYIKPLTFMLAPLSRPYKSPVNYIIGKLISRAF
;
A
#
# COMPACT_ATOMS: atom_id res chain seq x y z
N MET A 1 -15.72 -33.42 12.75
CA MET A 1 -14.86 -32.24 12.50
C MET A 1 -15.74 -31.03 12.36
N ASN A 2 -15.44 -29.93 13.06
CA ASN A 2 -16.23 -28.71 12.98
C ASN A 2 -16.02 -28.07 11.59
N THR A 3 -17.09 -27.70 10.89
CA THR A 3 -17.04 -27.08 9.55
C THR A 3 -16.16 -25.81 9.50
N HIS A 4 -16.03 -25.11 10.60
CA HIS A 4 -15.14 -23.94 10.73
C HIS A 4 -13.66 -24.33 10.68
N SER A 5 -13.26 -25.38 11.39
CA SER A 5 -11.88 -25.89 11.37
C SER A 5 -11.46 -26.41 9.99
N VAL A 6 -12.39 -27.04 9.26
CA VAL A 6 -12.12 -27.51 7.89
C VAL A 6 -11.84 -26.34 6.93
N ARG A 7 -12.63 -25.26 7.02
CA ARG A 7 -12.43 -24.06 6.18
C ARG A 7 -11.12 -23.36 6.47
N LYS A 8 -10.76 -23.17 7.74
CA LYS A 8 -9.47 -22.59 8.13
C LYS A 8 -8.30 -23.40 7.57
N ASN A 9 -8.34 -24.72 7.69
CA ASN A 9 -7.29 -25.58 7.16
C ASN A 9 -7.16 -25.43 5.64
N GLN A 10 -8.29 -25.29 4.92
CA GLN A 10 -8.25 -25.10 3.47
C GLN A 10 -7.67 -23.74 3.09
N ILE A 11 -8.08 -22.67 3.77
CA ILE A 11 -7.49 -21.32 3.59
C ILE A 11 -5.97 -21.38 3.79
N ASN A 12 -5.53 -21.99 4.88
CA ASN A 12 -4.10 -22.11 5.17
C ASN A 12 -3.36 -22.91 4.08
N THR A 13 -3.92 -24.02 3.63
CA THR A 13 -3.32 -24.85 2.57
C THR A 13 -3.18 -24.07 1.27
N ASP A 14 -4.24 -23.43 0.81
CA ASP A 14 -4.25 -22.68 -0.45
C ASP A 14 -3.23 -21.52 -0.40
N MET A 15 -3.19 -20.79 0.72
CA MET A 15 -2.25 -19.68 0.88
C MET A 15 -0.80 -20.13 1.05
N GLN A 16 -0.54 -21.28 1.67
CA GLN A 16 0.81 -21.86 1.72
C GLN A 16 1.35 -22.16 0.31
N LEU A 17 0.52 -22.70 -0.59
CA LEU A 17 0.91 -22.97 -1.98
C LEU A 17 1.25 -21.65 -2.73
N VAL A 18 0.53 -20.57 -2.46
CA VAL A 18 0.83 -19.25 -3.04
C VAL A 18 2.18 -18.73 -2.55
N LEU A 19 2.43 -18.84 -1.24
CA LEU A 19 3.68 -18.40 -0.62
C LEU A 19 4.88 -19.23 -1.11
N ASP A 20 4.74 -20.54 -1.23
CA ASP A 20 5.82 -21.40 -1.73
C ASP A 20 6.25 -21.00 -3.14
N ARG A 21 5.29 -20.68 -4.01
CA ARG A 21 5.57 -20.20 -5.38
C ARG A 21 6.28 -18.85 -5.36
N TYR A 22 5.89 -17.95 -4.48
CA TYR A 22 6.53 -16.64 -4.34
C TYR A 22 7.99 -16.80 -3.86
N VAL A 23 8.19 -17.47 -2.74
CA VAL A 23 9.52 -17.67 -2.12
C VAL A 23 10.51 -18.34 -3.08
N THR A 24 10.04 -19.30 -3.89
CA THR A 24 10.87 -20.00 -4.87
C THR A 24 11.37 -19.08 -6.00
N ASN A 25 10.61 -18.05 -6.36
CA ASN A 25 10.89 -17.21 -7.52
C ASN A 25 11.38 -15.80 -7.15
N ARG A 26 11.40 -15.43 -5.87
CA ARG A 26 11.83 -14.10 -5.45
C ARG A 26 13.34 -13.95 -5.49
N LYS A 27 13.77 -12.73 -5.80
CA LYS A 27 15.16 -12.30 -5.62
C LYS A 27 15.19 -11.27 -4.48
N PRO A 28 15.83 -11.54 -3.34
CA PRO A 28 16.05 -10.54 -2.31
C PRO A 28 16.82 -9.34 -2.85
N MET A 29 16.50 -8.14 -2.37
CA MET A 29 17.27 -6.93 -2.70
C MET A 29 18.58 -6.91 -1.91
N SER A 30 19.63 -6.36 -2.53
CA SER A 30 20.90 -6.08 -1.89
C SER A 30 21.44 -4.72 -2.34
N LEU A 31 22.19 -4.03 -1.46
CA LEU A 31 22.90 -2.81 -1.84
C LEU A 31 23.92 -3.05 -2.96
N ASP A 32 24.44 -4.26 -3.09
CA ASP A 32 25.38 -4.64 -4.15
C ASP A 32 24.71 -4.73 -5.54
N ASP A 33 23.37 -4.71 -5.59
CA ASP A 33 22.64 -4.67 -6.86
C ASP A 33 22.68 -3.29 -7.54
N TYR A 34 23.23 -2.24 -6.88
CA TYR A 34 23.24 -0.85 -7.35
C TYR A 34 24.64 -0.35 -7.64
N ASP A 35 24.82 0.28 -8.80
CA ASP A 35 26.07 0.96 -9.17
C ASP A 35 26.08 2.38 -8.57
N TRP A 36 26.50 2.50 -7.32
CA TRP A 36 26.55 3.77 -6.60
C TRP A 36 27.45 4.82 -7.26
N THR A 37 28.40 4.42 -8.11
CA THR A 37 29.25 5.35 -8.88
C THR A 37 28.45 6.06 -9.99
N GLY A 38 27.33 5.49 -10.37
CA GLY A 38 26.40 6.05 -11.35
C GLY A 38 25.44 7.11 -10.81
N VAL A 39 25.45 7.39 -9.48
CA VAL A 39 24.60 8.42 -8.86
C VAL A 39 24.90 9.80 -9.43
N ARG A 40 23.88 10.53 -9.82
CA ARG A 40 23.95 11.86 -10.42
C ARG A 40 23.26 12.89 -9.52
N PRO A 41 24.00 13.57 -8.63
CA PRO A 41 23.42 14.44 -7.60
C PRO A 41 22.47 15.54 -8.15
N ASN A 42 22.74 16.01 -9.38
CA ASN A 42 21.94 17.08 -10.01
C ASN A 42 20.86 16.55 -10.96
N ALA A 43 20.65 15.23 -11.07
CA ALA A 43 19.64 14.65 -11.95
C ALA A 43 18.22 14.69 -11.35
N VAL A 44 18.12 14.96 -10.05
CA VAL A 44 16.86 15.05 -9.30
C VAL A 44 16.79 16.38 -8.55
N ASP A 45 15.59 16.97 -8.48
CA ASP A 45 15.39 18.21 -7.75
C ASP A 45 15.18 17.98 -6.24
N ASN A 46 15.32 19.06 -5.46
CA ASN A 46 15.23 19.00 -4.00
C ASN A 46 13.88 18.47 -3.49
N GLU A 47 12.79 18.75 -4.18
CA GLU A 47 11.47 18.28 -3.76
C GLU A 47 11.30 16.78 -3.99
N PHE A 48 11.92 16.24 -5.05
CA PHE A 48 12.01 14.80 -5.26
C PHE A 48 12.82 14.14 -4.14
N LEU A 49 14.00 14.71 -3.79
CA LEU A 49 14.84 14.20 -2.69
C LEU A 49 14.11 14.29 -1.33
N GLU A 50 13.29 15.31 -1.12
CA GLU A 50 12.45 15.41 0.07
C GLU A 50 11.41 14.30 0.14
N ALA A 51 10.78 13.93 -0.98
CA ALA A 51 9.87 12.78 -1.03
C ALA A 51 10.61 11.46 -0.81
N VAL A 52 11.84 11.30 -1.35
CA VAL A 52 12.69 10.13 -1.08
C VAL A 52 13.04 10.05 0.42
N ALA A 53 13.37 11.17 1.06
CA ALA A 53 13.64 11.21 2.50
C ALA A 53 12.40 10.78 3.31
N PHE A 54 11.21 11.25 2.91
CA PHE A 54 9.95 10.84 3.55
C PHE A 54 9.73 9.33 3.45
N VAL A 55 9.83 8.73 2.25
CA VAL A 55 9.64 7.28 2.11
C VAL A 55 10.72 6.50 2.84
N THR A 56 11.98 6.98 2.86
CA THR A 56 13.05 6.40 3.68
C THR A 56 12.65 6.25 5.14
N MET A 57 12.07 7.32 5.71
CA MET A 57 11.63 7.32 7.11
C MET A 57 10.48 6.34 7.35
N ILE A 58 9.46 6.33 6.48
CA ILE A 58 8.30 5.45 6.67
C ILE A 58 8.70 3.98 6.52
N GLU A 59 9.47 3.64 5.49
CA GLU A 59 9.93 2.27 5.21
C GLU A 59 10.94 1.75 6.26
N SER A 60 11.50 2.62 7.08
CA SER A 60 12.45 2.21 8.13
C SER A 60 11.82 1.49 9.32
N ASN A 61 10.50 1.55 9.48
CA ASN A 61 9.80 0.94 10.61
C ASN A 61 8.70 -0.06 10.19
N PRO A 62 9.02 -1.12 9.45
CA PRO A 62 8.04 -2.17 9.13
C PRO A 62 7.64 -2.99 10.36
N THR A 63 8.44 -2.96 11.42
CA THR A 63 8.20 -3.75 12.65
C THR A 63 6.90 -3.35 13.33
N ALA A 64 6.57 -2.06 13.37
CA ALA A 64 5.36 -1.58 14.04
C ALA A 64 4.07 -2.07 13.35
N PRO A 65 3.84 -1.86 12.04
CA PRO A 65 2.70 -2.47 11.35
C PRO A 65 2.78 -4.00 11.31
N GLY A 66 3.98 -4.57 11.15
CA GLY A 66 4.20 -6.02 11.13
C GLY A 66 3.74 -6.69 12.42
N LYS A 67 3.98 -6.07 13.58
CA LYS A 67 3.47 -6.56 14.87
C LYS A 67 1.94 -6.66 14.87
N ASN A 68 1.24 -5.64 14.39
CA ASN A 68 -0.23 -5.64 14.35
C ASN A 68 -0.77 -6.74 13.44
N ILE A 69 -0.08 -7.02 12.32
CA ILE A 69 -0.46 -8.10 11.40
C ILE A 69 -0.15 -9.48 12.02
N LEU A 70 0.95 -9.63 12.73
CA LEU A 70 1.27 -10.87 13.46
C LEU A 70 0.24 -11.14 14.56
N ASP A 71 -0.14 -10.12 15.32
CA ASP A 71 -1.19 -10.22 16.34
C ASP A 71 -2.55 -10.61 15.71
N ALA A 72 -2.85 -10.12 14.49
CA ALA A 72 -4.03 -10.52 13.72
C ALA A 72 -3.95 -11.98 13.27
N ALA A 73 -2.78 -12.43 12.80
CA ALA A 73 -2.54 -13.82 12.41
C ALA A 73 -2.74 -14.78 13.57
N ASP A 74 -2.23 -14.43 14.75
CA ASP A 74 -2.37 -15.25 15.97
C ASP A 74 -3.82 -15.30 16.45
N ARG A 75 -4.47 -14.14 16.54
CA ARG A 75 -5.86 -14.05 16.96
C ARG A 75 -6.79 -14.86 16.07
N SER A 76 -6.50 -14.92 14.79
CA SER A 76 -7.29 -15.62 13.79
C SER A 76 -6.86 -17.06 13.55
N ASP A 77 -5.77 -17.53 14.19
CA ASP A 77 -5.15 -18.82 13.90
C ASP A 77 -4.87 -18.99 12.40
N ALA A 78 -4.10 -18.01 11.83
CA ALA A 78 -3.77 -17.90 10.42
C ALA A 78 -2.25 -18.08 10.19
N PRO A 79 -1.72 -19.32 10.25
CA PRO A 79 -0.29 -19.59 10.10
C PRO A 79 0.29 -19.16 8.75
N TRP A 80 -0.53 -19.11 7.67
CA TRP A 80 -0.10 -18.58 6.40
C TRP A 80 0.27 -17.09 6.46
N LEU A 81 -0.53 -16.28 7.18
CA LEU A 81 -0.28 -14.85 7.32
C LEU A 81 0.94 -14.60 8.20
N ARG A 82 1.06 -15.34 9.30
CA ARG A 82 2.27 -15.32 10.14
C ARG A 82 3.52 -15.60 9.31
N ARG A 83 3.53 -16.70 8.56
CA ARG A 83 4.65 -17.09 7.69
C ARG A 83 4.96 -16.00 6.66
N PHE A 84 3.94 -15.44 6.01
CA PHE A 84 4.15 -14.35 5.04
C PHE A 84 4.86 -13.16 5.68
N ILE A 85 4.42 -12.76 6.87
CA ILE A 85 5.02 -11.62 7.57
C ILE A 85 6.43 -11.92 8.04
N THR A 86 6.67 -13.07 8.68
CA THR A 86 7.99 -13.37 9.28
C THR A 86 9.05 -13.72 8.25
N ASP A 87 8.69 -14.47 7.22
CA ASP A 87 9.67 -15.07 6.30
C ASP A 87 9.84 -14.27 5.01
N THR A 88 8.91 -13.31 4.75
CA THR A 88 8.89 -12.59 3.48
C THR A 88 8.75 -11.09 3.67
N TRP A 89 7.60 -10.62 4.17
CA TRP A 89 7.24 -9.21 4.20
C TRP A 89 8.19 -8.39 5.08
N LEU A 90 8.39 -8.75 6.36
CA LEU A 90 9.29 -8.02 7.26
C LEU A 90 10.75 -7.97 6.76
N PRO A 91 11.36 -9.07 6.29
CA PRO A 91 12.70 -9.01 5.70
C PRO A 91 12.79 -8.12 4.45
N GLU A 92 11.78 -8.12 3.58
CA GLU A 92 11.78 -7.34 2.35
C GLU A 92 11.51 -5.85 2.64
N GLU A 93 10.49 -5.53 3.45
CA GLU A 93 10.19 -4.16 3.90
C GLU A 93 11.37 -3.53 4.67
N GLY A 94 12.04 -4.31 5.51
CA GLY A 94 13.23 -3.86 6.22
C GLY A 94 14.38 -3.42 5.30
N MET A 95 14.35 -3.86 4.03
CA MET A 95 15.34 -3.47 3.03
C MET A 95 14.92 -2.27 2.18
N HIS A 96 13.62 -1.88 2.13
CA HIS A 96 13.17 -0.81 1.24
C HIS A 96 13.82 0.55 1.55
N HIS A 97 13.95 0.89 2.83
CA HIS A 97 14.53 2.18 3.23
C HIS A 97 16.05 2.27 2.96
N VAL A 98 16.74 1.12 2.91
CA VAL A 98 18.20 1.09 2.88
C VAL A 98 18.78 1.72 1.61
N PRO A 99 18.40 1.32 0.37
CA PRO A 99 18.91 1.94 -0.84
C PRO A 99 18.48 3.40 -1.01
N PHE A 100 17.28 3.78 -0.53
CA PHE A 100 16.87 5.19 -0.53
C PHE A 100 17.77 6.05 0.37
N LYS A 101 18.08 5.55 1.58
CA LYS A 101 18.98 6.23 2.53
C LYS A 101 20.36 6.39 1.93
N GLU A 102 20.93 5.33 1.36
CA GLU A 102 22.24 5.37 0.72
C GLU A 102 22.27 6.37 -0.45
N TYR A 103 21.23 6.38 -1.27
CA TYR A 103 21.10 7.34 -2.37
C TYR A 103 21.13 8.79 -1.86
N LEU A 104 20.37 9.12 -0.83
CA LEU A 104 20.34 10.46 -0.24
C LEU A 104 21.68 10.91 0.30
N ILE A 105 22.46 9.98 0.85
CA ILE A 105 23.83 10.22 1.34
C ILE A 105 24.78 10.44 0.14
N CYS A 106 24.72 9.59 -0.88
CA CYS A 106 25.55 9.69 -2.09
C CYS A 106 25.31 11.01 -2.86
N THR A 107 24.07 11.52 -2.87
CA THR A 107 23.80 12.84 -3.47
C THR A 107 24.32 14.01 -2.63
N GLY A 108 24.73 13.80 -1.39
CA GLY A 108 25.10 14.84 -0.44
C GLY A 108 23.94 15.71 0.05
N SER A 109 22.70 15.35 -0.28
CA SER A 109 21.50 16.13 0.06
C SER A 109 21.09 16.01 1.52
N TYR A 110 21.39 14.85 2.12
CA TYR A 110 21.13 14.58 3.53
C TYR A 110 22.34 13.90 4.18
N THR A 111 22.55 14.20 5.46
CA THR A 111 23.59 13.51 6.25
C THR A 111 22.99 12.27 6.89
N ASN A 112 23.84 11.24 7.10
CA ASN A 112 23.42 10.04 7.82
C ASN A 112 22.81 10.38 9.19
N ARG A 113 23.47 11.30 9.94
CA ARG A 113 23.00 11.74 11.27
C ARG A 113 21.60 12.34 11.24
N PHE A 114 21.27 13.13 10.20
CA PHE A 114 19.94 13.70 10.07
C PHE A 114 18.89 12.62 9.81
N LEU A 115 19.17 11.72 8.84
CA LEU A 115 18.26 10.64 8.49
C LEU A 115 18.03 9.69 9.69
N ASP A 116 19.09 9.32 10.41
CA ASP A 116 18.98 8.50 11.62
C ASP A 116 18.08 9.15 12.67
N SER A 117 18.27 10.47 12.92
CA SER A 117 17.44 11.22 13.87
C SER A 117 15.95 11.25 13.49
N GLU A 118 15.63 11.34 12.19
CA GLU A 118 14.24 11.33 11.73
C GLU A 118 13.65 9.91 11.78
N ILE A 119 14.45 8.90 11.46
CA ILE A 119 14.08 7.48 11.60
C ILE A 119 13.76 7.15 13.06
N ASP A 120 14.60 7.57 14.00
CA ASP A 120 14.37 7.37 15.43
C ASP A 120 13.01 7.93 15.87
N LYS A 121 12.64 9.12 15.39
CA LYS A 121 11.32 9.73 15.67
C LYS A 121 10.16 8.90 15.15
N VAL A 122 10.31 8.30 13.97
CA VAL A 122 9.31 7.41 13.37
C VAL A 122 9.16 6.13 14.17
N ILE A 123 10.28 5.56 14.61
CA ILE A 123 10.30 4.36 15.47
C ILE A 123 9.65 4.65 16.82
N ASP A 124 9.98 5.77 17.46
CA ASP A 124 9.45 6.17 18.77
C ASP A 124 7.92 6.42 18.72
N ARG A 125 7.40 6.96 17.62
CA ARG A 125 5.95 7.17 17.45
C ARG A 125 5.20 5.87 17.26
N GLY A 126 5.82 4.87 16.62
CA GLY A 126 5.18 3.60 16.33
C GLY A 126 3.98 3.71 15.38
N PHE A 127 3.24 2.61 15.28
CA PHE A 127 2.04 2.52 14.44
C PHE A 127 0.98 1.65 15.09
N GLY A 128 -0.08 2.28 15.65
CA GLY A 128 -1.16 1.59 16.36
C GLY A 128 -2.38 1.27 15.49
N HIS A 129 -2.44 1.73 14.23
CA HIS A 129 -3.57 1.43 13.37
C HIS A 129 -3.62 -0.07 13.02
N GLY A 130 -4.82 -0.65 13.07
CA GLY A 130 -5.01 -2.10 12.84
C GLY A 130 -4.88 -2.97 14.09
N GLU A 131 -4.66 -2.40 15.26
CA GLU A 131 -4.79 -3.14 16.52
C GLU A 131 -6.19 -3.77 16.59
N GLY A 132 -6.24 -5.07 16.93
CA GLY A 132 -7.51 -5.81 17.01
C GLY A 132 -8.04 -6.36 15.67
N TYR A 133 -7.38 -6.13 14.54
CA TYR A 133 -7.78 -6.68 13.25
C TYR A 133 -7.78 -8.21 13.23
N THR A 134 -8.70 -8.79 12.46
CA THR A 134 -8.64 -10.18 12.03
C THR A 134 -7.65 -10.34 10.87
N GLU A 135 -7.32 -11.58 10.48
CA GLU A 135 -6.47 -11.85 9.31
C GLU A 135 -7.07 -11.28 8.00
N LEU A 136 -8.40 -11.25 7.88
CA LEU A 136 -9.10 -10.66 6.73
C LEU A 136 -8.94 -9.14 6.71
N GLN A 137 -9.10 -8.48 7.85
CA GLN A 137 -8.93 -7.03 7.97
C GLN A 137 -7.46 -6.62 7.75
N ALA A 138 -6.51 -7.35 8.35
CA ALA A 138 -5.08 -7.11 8.17
C ALA A 138 -4.65 -7.29 6.71
N SER A 139 -5.15 -8.35 6.04
CA SER A 139 -4.88 -8.57 4.61
C SER A 139 -5.54 -7.52 3.72
N THR A 140 -6.73 -7.03 4.08
CA THR A 140 -7.40 -5.94 3.35
C THR A 140 -6.62 -4.63 3.50
N TYR A 141 -6.14 -4.34 4.71
CA TYR A 141 -5.31 -3.18 4.98
C TYR A 141 -4.00 -3.24 4.18
N GLY A 142 -3.27 -4.35 4.25
CA GLY A 142 -2.04 -4.56 3.51
C GLY A 142 -2.26 -4.44 1.99
N TRP A 143 -3.32 -5.02 1.44
CA TRP A 143 -3.65 -4.85 0.02
C TRP A 143 -3.79 -3.37 -0.38
N LEU A 144 -4.47 -2.54 0.42
CA LEU A 144 -4.65 -1.11 0.13
C LEU A 144 -3.33 -0.35 0.26
N GLN A 145 -2.56 -0.60 1.31
CA GLN A 145 -1.28 0.04 1.55
C GLN A 145 -0.33 -0.21 0.39
N GLU A 146 -0.10 -1.47 0.05
CA GLU A 146 0.83 -1.86 -1.02
C GLU A 146 0.37 -1.37 -2.40
N LEU A 147 -0.95 -1.30 -2.63
CA LEU A 147 -1.49 -0.71 -3.86
C LEU A 147 -1.11 0.77 -3.99
N ILE A 148 -1.23 1.54 -2.90
CA ILE A 148 -0.93 2.97 -2.89
C ILE A 148 0.58 3.18 -3.03
N THR A 149 1.39 2.47 -2.28
CA THR A 149 2.86 2.55 -2.29
C THR A 149 3.42 2.17 -3.65
N TRP A 150 2.96 1.05 -4.22
CA TRP A 150 3.31 0.64 -5.59
C TRP A 150 2.99 1.73 -6.62
N ARG A 151 1.81 2.35 -6.55
CA ARG A 151 1.42 3.45 -7.46
C ARG A 151 2.30 4.68 -7.25
N PHE A 152 2.66 4.98 -6.01
CA PHE A 152 3.51 6.12 -5.70
C PHE A 152 4.92 5.96 -6.28
N TYR A 153 5.56 4.82 -6.07
CA TYR A 153 6.90 4.56 -6.63
C TYR A 153 6.90 4.55 -8.17
N ASN A 154 5.87 3.99 -8.81
CA ASN A 154 5.74 4.07 -10.26
C ASN A 154 5.54 5.51 -10.75
N SER A 155 4.87 6.36 -9.99
CA SER A 155 4.71 7.79 -10.33
C SER A 155 6.03 8.54 -10.23
N MET A 156 6.81 8.29 -9.17
CA MET A 156 8.16 8.86 -9.01
C MET A 156 9.09 8.40 -10.15
N HIS A 157 9.05 7.11 -10.49
CA HIS A 157 9.83 6.55 -11.61
C HIS A 157 9.45 7.21 -12.95
N SER A 158 8.15 7.32 -13.23
CA SER A 158 7.64 7.95 -14.45
C SER A 158 7.99 9.44 -14.52
N TYR A 159 7.95 10.13 -13.40
CA TYR A 159 8.37 11.53 -13.31
C TYR A 159 9.83 11.69 -13.71
N LEU A 160 10.75 10.89 -13.18
CA LEU A 160 12.17 10.94 -13.53
C LEU A 160 12.40 10.71 -15.03
N LEU A 161 11.68 9.76 -15.63
CA LEU A 161 11.78 9.53 -17.08
C LEU A 161 11.23 10.70 -17.90
N SER A 162 10.15 11.32 -17.46
CA SER A 162 9.48 12.42 -18.19
C SER A 162 10.26 13.74 -18.12
N THR A 163 11.04 13.94 -17.06
CA THR A 163 11.85 15.15 -16.87
C THR A 163 13.27 15.01 -17.41
N ALA A 164 13.66 13.82 -17.81
CA ALA A 164 14.97 13.54 -18.39
C ALA A 164 15.13 14.21 -19.75
N THR A 165 16.34 14.72 -20.01
CA THR A 165 16.74 15.30 -21.31
C THR A 165 18.09 14.73 -21.74
N ASN A 166 18.49 14.94 -23.00
CA ASN A 166 19.81 14.53 -23.48
C ASN A 166 20.95 15.19 -22.69
N LYS A 167 20.73 16.39 -22.15
CA LYS A 167 21.73 17.11 -21.33
C LYS A 167 21.69 16.73 -19.87
N ASN A 168 20.53 16.32 -19.37
CA ASN A 168 20.32 15.88 -17.98
C ASN A 168 19.50 14.58 -17.99
N PRO A 169 20.11 13.43 -18.27
CA PRO A 169 19.42 12.15 -18.28
C PRO A 169 19.00 11.75 -16.86
N ALA A 170 17.93 10.97 -16.74
CA ALA A 170 17.46 10.45 -15.48
C ALA A 170 18.58 9.68 -14.74
N ASP A 171 18.54 9.74 -13.40
CA ASP A 171 19.48 8.99 -12.57
C ASP A 171 19.20 7.47 -12.66
N PRO A 172 20.16 6.67 -13.17
CA PRO A 172 19.93 5.24 -13.37
C PRO A 172 19.80 4.46 -12.07
N VAL A 173 20.48 4.93 -11.00
CA VAL A 173 20.44 4.27 -9.68
C VAL A 173 19.07 4.47 -9.05
N MET A 174 18.57 5.71 -9.04
CA MET A 174 17.22 6.00 -8.51
C MET A 174 16.12 5.29 -9.30
N LEU A 175 16.21 5.27 -10.64
CA LEU A 175 15.27 4.51 -11.47
C LEU A 175 15.25 3.03 -11.09
N LYS A 176 16.43 2.44 -10.87
CA LYS A 176 16.53 1.04 -10.48
C LYS A 176 15.95 0.80 -9.09
N ILE A 177 16.28 1.64 -8.09
CA ILE A 177 15.72 1.54 -6.73
C ILE A 177 14.19 1.55 -6.78
N LEU A 178 13.60 2.57 -7.41
CA LEU A 178 12.15 2.69 -7.54
C LEU A 178 11.50 1.50 -8.24
N SER A 179 12.15 0.99 -9.30
CA SER A 179 11.65 -0.19 -10.05
C SER A 179 11.68 -1.45 -9.21
N ASP A 180 12.74 -1.67 -8.43
CA ASP A 180 12.91 -2.91 -7.66
C ASP A 180 11.95 -2.92 -6.45
N ILE A 181 11.84 -1.81 -5.72
CA ILE A 181 10.89 -1.68 -4.62
C ILE A 181 9.45 -1.79 -5.16
N ALA A 182 9.08 -1.07 -6.22
CA ALA A 182 7.75 -1.16 -6.80
C ALA A 182 7.36 -2.58 -7.22
N LYS A 183 8.31 -3.41 -7.65
CA LYS A 183 8.04 -4.83 -7.94
C LYS A 183 7.69 -5.61 -6.67
N GLN A 184 8.43 -5.40 -5.58
CA GLN A 184 8.16 -6.08 -4.30
C GLN A 184 6.80 -5.65 -3.74
N GLU A 185 6.49 -4.33 -3.71
CA GLU A 185 5.18 -3.81 -3.32
C GLU A 185 4.02 -4.46 -4.09
N ASN A 186 4.19 -4.61 -5.42
CA ASN A 186 3.18 -5.26 -6.24
C ASN A 186 3.01 -6.75 -5.89
N PHE A 187 4.07 -7.45 -5.48
CA PHE A 187 3.98 -8.83 -5.01
C PHE A 187 3.33 -8.92 -3.63
N HIS A 188 3.70 -8.05 -2.69
CA HIS A 188 3.06 -7.99 -1.37
C HIS A 188 1.56 -7.73 -1.53
N ARG A 189 1.19 -6.74 -2.36
CA ARG A 189 -0.19 -6.45 -2.75
C ARG A 189 -0.93 -7.69 -3.27
N TYR A 190 -0.27 -8.46 -4.15
CA TYR A 190 -0.85 -9.67 -4.72
C TYR A 190 -1.11 -10.73 -3.65
N ILE A 191 -0.17 -10.95 -2.73
CA ILE A 191 -0.33 -11.92 -1.63
C ILE A 191 -1.49 -11.53 -0.72
N TYR A 192 -1.53 -10.28 -0.27
CA TYR A 192 -2.62 -9.78 0.56
C TYR A 192 -3.98 -9.92 -0.13
N LEU A 193 -4.10 -9.46 -1.38
CA LEU A 193 -5.36 -9.56 -2.14
C LEU A 193 -5.79 -11.02 -2.35
N THR A 194 -4.85 -11.90 -2.61
CA THR A 194 -5.13 -13.34 -2.74
C THR A 194 -5.62 -13.91 -1.41
N GLY A 195 -5.04 -13.50 -0.29
CA GLY A 195 -5.51 -13.85 1.06
C GLY A 195 -6.96 -13.44 1.28
N VAL A 196 -7.30 -12.17 0.98
CA VAL A 196 -8.68 -11.67 1.08
C VAL A 196 -9.63 -12.50 0.22
N ARG A 197 -9.28 -12.78 -1.04
CA ARG A 197 -10.09 -13.60 -1.97
C ARG A 197 -10.30 -15.00 -1.44
N THR A 198 -9.24 -15.64 -0.97
CA THR A 198 -9.28 -17.01 -0.43
C THR A 198 -10.16 -17.09 0.81
N ILE A 199 -9.99 -16.16 1.77
CA ILE A 199 -10.83 -16.11 2.97
C ILE A 199 -12.30 -15.92 2.59
N LEU A 200 -12.62 -14.95 1.73
CA LEU A 200 -14.02 -14.69 1.31
C LEU A 200 -14.63 -15.83 0.48
N HIS A 201 -13.82 -16.62 -0.23
CA HIS A 201 -14.28 -17.82 -0.93
C HIS A 201 -14.86 -18.84 0.07
N TYR A 202 -14.15 -19.11 1.16
CA TYR A 202 -14.59 -20.06 2.18
C TYR A 202 -15.53 -19.47 3.22
N GLU A 203 -15.43 -18.14 3.49
CA GLU A 203 -16.17 -17.42 4.52
C GLU A 203 -16.87 -16.15 3.95
N PRO A 204 -17.80 -16.29 2.98
CA PRO A 204 -18.38 -15.15 2.24
C PRO A 204 -19.22 -14.19 3.11
N LYS A 205 -19.55 -14.58 4.34
CA LYS A 205 -20.30 -13.72 5.28
C LYS A 205 -19.44 -12.62 5.89
N ARG A 206 -18.11 -12.69 5.79
CA ARG A 206 -17.16 -11.75 6.39
C ARG A 206 -16.90 -10.48 5.54
N LYS A 207 -17.66 -10.25 4.48
CA LYS A 207 -17.51 -9.09 3.58
C LYS A 207 -17.59 -7.72 4.28
N SER A 208 -18.31 -7.63 5.41
CA SER A 208 -18.37 -6.41 6.21
C SER A 208 -17.01 -6.00 6.76
N GLU A 209 -16.16 -6.97 7.12
CA GLU A 209 -14.81 -6.69 7.62
C GLU A 209 -13.96 -5.96 6.56
N VAL A 210 -14.07 -6.36 5.29
CA VAL A 210 -13.40 -5.67 4.16
C VAL A 210 -13.89 -4.23 4.04
N ILE A 211 -15.21 -4.01 4.13
CA ILE A 211 -15.81 -2.68 4.04
C ILE A 211 -15.35 -1.80 5.19
N ASP A 212 -15.41 -2.30 6.41
CA ASP A 212 -14.98 -1.58 7.61
C ASP A 212 -13.51 -1.18 7.53
N THR A 213 -12.65 -2.07 7.03
CA THR A 213 -11.23 -1.79 6.83
C THR A 213 -11.00 -0.70 5.79
N ILE A 214 -11.71 -0.73 4.65
CA ILE A 214 -11.61 0.32 3.62
C ILE A 214 -12.04 1.69 4.19
N ILE A 215 -13.12 1.72 4.97
CA ILE A 215 -13.63 2.96 5.59
C ILE A 215 -12.65 3.54 6.60
N GLN A 216 -12.00 2.68 7.39
CA GLN A 216 -11.09 3.06 8.46
C GLN A 216 -9.64 3.23 7.99
N PHE A 217 -9.36 2.95 6.72
CA PHE A 217 -7.99 2.95 6.20
C PHE A 217 -7.23 4.26 6.50
N LEU A 218 -6.01 4.11 6.97
CA LEU A 218 -5.09 5.20 7.29
C LEU A 218 -3.68 4.84 6.80
N MET A 219 -3.06 5.71 5.99
CA MET A 219 -1.65 5.53 5.59
C MET A 219 -0.73 5.66 6.79
N PRO A 220 0.35 4.84 6.88
CA PRO A 220 1.30 4.88 7.99
C PRO A 220 1.88 6.27 8.25
N GLY A 221 2.18 7.03 7.20
CA GLY A 221 2.72 8.39 7.32
C GLY A 221 1.91 9.35 8.19
N HIS A 222 0.59 9.16 8.28
CA HIS A 222 -0.26 10.00 9.14
C HIS A 222 0.04 9.86 10.64
N GLN A 223 0.50 8.69 11.08
CA GLN A 223 0.87 8.45 12.49
C GLN A 223 2.38 8.56 12.68
N MET A 224 3.16 7.98 11.78
CA MET A 224 4.60 7.83 11.95
C MET A 224 5.37 9.11 11.63
N ALA A 225 4.92 9.90 10.65
CA ALA A 225 5.58 11.14 10.24
C ALA A 225 4.57 12.21 9.79
N PRO A 226 3.67 12.68 10.68
CA PRO A 226 2.55 13.56 10.32
C PRO A 226 3.01 14.89 9.70
N GLU A 227 4.11 15.48 10.16
CA GLU A 227 4.68 16.73 9.62
C GLU A 227 5.17 16.59 8.18
N TRP A 228 5.65 15.41 7.79
CA TRP A 228 6.04 15.09 6.44
C TRP A 228 4.83 14.71 5.58
N GLN A 229 3.88 13.99 6.16
CA GLN A 229 2.65 13.60 5.47
C GLN A 229 1.83 14.81 4.98
N LEU A 230 1.92 15.94 5.64
CA LEU A 230 1.29 17.19 5.18
C LEU A 230 1.80 17.67 3.82
N LYS A 231 2.98 17.21 3.37
CA LYS A 231 3.56 17.52 2.06
C LYS A 231 3.09 16.57 0.95
N ALA A 232 2.47 15.45 1.30
CA ALA A 232 2.07 14.42 0.33
C ALA A 232 1.18 14.93 -0.82
N PRO A 233 0.23 15.86 -0.63
CA PRO A 233 -0.53 16.44 -1.73
C PRO A 233 0.36 17.10 -2.78
N ARG A 234 1.38 17.86 -2.35
CA ARG A 234 2.33 18.53 -3.24
C ARG A 234 3.14 17.52 -4.05
N TRP A 235 3.63 16.45 -3.43
CA TRP A 235 4.33 15.38 -4.13
C TRP A 235 3.41 14.62 -5.09
N SER A 236 2.16 14.39 -4.69
CA SER A 236 1.16 13.76 -5.54
C SER A 236 0.92 14.55 -6.83
N ASP A 237 0.79 15.88 -6.71
CA ASP A 237 0.64 16.77 -7.87
C ASP A 237 1.92 16.76 -8.73
N LYS A 238 3.09 16.91 -8.10
CA LYS A 238 4.39 16.94 -8.80
C LYS A 238 4.65 15.66 -9.60
N PHE A 239 4.40 14.50 -9.01
CA PHE A 239 4.65 13.22 -9.68
C PHE A 239 3.47 12.76 -10.54
N ASN A 240 2.45 13.61 -10.72
CA ASN A 240 1.23 13.27 -11.45
C ASN A 240 0.65 11.93 -10.95
N PHE A 241 0.50 11.82 -9.63
CA PHE A 241 0.01 10.59 -9.00
C PHE A 241 -1.35 10.21 -9.56
N PRO A 242 -1.54 8.97 -10.06
CA PRO A 242 -2.74 8.59 -10.80
C PRO A 242 -3.93 8.32 -9.87
N LEU A 243 -4.40 9.35 -9.14
CA LEU A 243 -5.47 9.21 -8.16
C LEU A 243 -6.74 8.58 -8.75
N ARG A 244 -7.11 8.96 -9.98
CA ARG A 244 -8.28 8.36 -10.66
C ARG A 244 -8.12 6.86 -10.88
N THR A 245 -6.93 6.44 -11.32
CA THR A 245 -6.63 5.02 -11.53
C THR A 245 -6.61 4.28 -10.20
N LEU A 246 -6.03 4.87 -9.14
CA LEU A 246 -6.03 4.29 -7.81
C LEU A 246 -7.45 4.07 -7.28
N ILE A 247 -8.30 5.09 -7.36
CA ILE A 247 -9.72 4.98 -6.95
C ILE A 247 -10.44 3.92 -7.78
N HIS A 248 -10.17 3.87 -9.09
CA HIS A 248 -10.73 2.83 -9.97
C HIS A 248 -10.32 1.42 -9.51
N ASP A 249 -9.03 1.20 -9.22
CA ASP A 249 -8.50 -0.09 -8.77
C ASP A 249 -9.12 -0.52 -7.43
N ILE A 250 -9.23 0.42 -6.47
CA ILE A 250 -9.91 0.17 -5.18
C ILE A 250 -11.37 -0.18 -5.42
N CYS A 251 -12.07 0.57 -6.27
CA CYS A 251 -13.47 0.31 -6.62
C CYS A 251 -13.68 -1.06 -7.27
N GLN A 252 -12.80 -1.44 -8.20
CA GLN A 252 -12.86 -2.75 -8.85
C GLN A 252 -12.62 -3.88 -7.84
N GLY A 253 -11.56 -3.76 -7.02
CA GLY A 253 -11.29 -4.71 -5.95
C GLY A 253 -12.46 -4.86 -4.97
N MET A 254 -13.03 -3.74 -4.53
CA MET A 254 -14.19 -3.74 -3.64
C MET A 254 -15.40 -4.45 -4.28
N VAL A 255 -15.71 -4.18 -5.55
CA VAL A 255 -16.79 -4.86 -6.28
C VAL A 255 -16.54 -6.35 -6.38
N GLU A 256 -15.32 -6.74 -6.71
CA GLU A 256 -14.92 -8.14 -6.82
C GLU A 256 -15.06 -8.87 -5.47
N LEU A 257 -14.53 -8.28 -4.40
CA LEU A 257 -14.47 -8.90 -3.08
C LEU A 257 -15.84 -8.94 -2.38
N THR A 258 -16.62 -7.88 -2.49
CA THR A 258 -17.84 -7.71 -1.67
C THR A 258 -19.13 -7.81 -2.46
N GLY A 259 -19.08 -7.55 -3.78
CA GLY A 259 -20.24 -7.43 -4.65
C GLY A 259 -20.97 -6.08 -4.53
N TYR A 260 -20.49 -5.15 -3.70
CA TYR A 260 -21.08 -3.81 -3.58
C TYR A 260 -20.76 -2.97 -4.82
N ARG A 261 -21.81 -2.37 -5.43
CA ARG A 261 -21.71 -1.53 -6.64
C ARG A 261 -22.55 -0.26 -6.48
N GLY A 262 -22.28 0.73 -7.32
CA GLY A 262 -23.08 1.95 -7.41
C GLY A 262 -23.07 2.74 -6.10
N LEU A 263 -24.25 3.01 -5.53
CA LEU A 263 -24.36 3.84 -4.33
C LEU A 263 -23.74 3.21 -3.08
N GLY A 264 -23.73 1.88 -2.95
CA GLY A 264 -23.02 1.19 -1.87
C GLY A 264 -21.51 1.43 -1.95
N GLN A 265 -20.95 1.38 -3.16
CA GLN A 265 -19.56 1.70 -3.44
C GLN A 265 -19.24 3.18 -3.10
N ALA A 266 -20.12 4.10 -3.52
CA ALA A 266 -19.97 5.52 -3.21
C ALA A 266 -20.02 5.80 -1.70
N ALA A 267 -20.90 5.13 -0.96
CA ALA A 267 -21.01 5.26 0.50
C ALA A 267 -19.73 4.81 1.22
N ILE A 268 -19.14 3.69 0.78
CA ILE A 268 -17.88 3.17 1.34
C ILE A 268 -16.74 4.17 1.06
N LEU A 269 -16.62 4.63 -0.17
CA LEU A 269 -15.60 5.62 -0.55
C LEU A 269 -15.77 6.94 0.19
N TYR A 270 -17.01 7.38 0.41
CA TYR A 270 -17.28 8.56 1.24
C TYR A 270 -16.77 8.38 2.68
N GLY A 271 -16.99 7.20 3.24
CA GLY A 271 -16.49 6.85 4.58
C GLY A 271 -14.95 6.84 4.64
N SER A 272 -14.28 6.53 3.53
CA SER A 272 -12.81 6.43 3.44
C SER A 272 -12.15 7.81 3.49
N ARG A 273 -12.08 8.40 4.67
CA ARG A 273 -11.69 9.80 4.93
C ARG A 273 -10.36 10.22 4.31
N ASN A 274 -9.45 9.27 4.10
CA ASN A 274 -8.07 9.51 3.69
C ASN A 274 -7.82 9.23 2.20
N ILE A 275 -8.82 8.71 1.45
CA ILE A 275 -8.66 8.34 0.05
C ILE A 275 -9.35 9.35 -0.88
N ILE A 276 -10.38 10.06 -0.41
CA ILE A 276 -11.22 10.93 -1.25
C ILE A 276 -11.07 12.39 -0.86
N HIS A 277 -10.88 13.25 -1.86
CA HIS A 277 -10.87 14.71 -1.69
C HIS A 277 -12.20 15.21 -1.09
N TRP A 278 -12.08 16.18 -0.17
CA TRP A 278 -13.20 16.75 0.60
C TRP A 278 -14.37 17.27 -0.26
N TYR A 279 -14.11 17.77 -1.46
CA TYR A 279 -15.13 18.33 -2.35
C TYR A 279 -16.07 17.29 -2.98
N ILE A 280 -15.67 16.01 -2.99
CA ILE A 280 -16.47 14.91 -3.52
C ILE A 280 -17.32 14.27 -2.42
N LYS A 281 -16.90 14.36 -1.17
CA LYS A 281 -17.60 13.81 -0.01
C LYS A 281 -19.08 14.23 0.08
N PRO A 282 -19.48 15.51 -0.16
CA PRO A 282 -20.89 15.89 -0.14
C PRO A 282 -21.73 15.15 -1.17
N LEU A 283 -21.21 14.94 -2.38
CA LEU A 283 -21.93 14.23 -3.44
C LEU A 283 -22.14 12.75 -3.09
N THR A 284 -21.11 12.07 -2.60
CA THR A 284 -21.21 10.67 -2.19
C THR A 284 -22.11 10.49 -0.98
N PHE A 285 -22.12 11.46 -0.04
CA PHE A 285 -23.01 11.48 1.12
C PHE A 285 -24.48 11.59 0.74
N MET A 286 -24.83 12.47 -0.20
CA MET A 286 -26.21 12.62 -0.68
C MET A 286 -26.71 11.35 -1.36
N LEU A 287 -25.84 10.57 -1.98
CA LEU A 287 -26.18 9.34 -2.69
C LEU A 287 -26.19 8.09 -1.78
N ALA A 288 -25.46 8.12 -0.65
CA ALA A 288 -25.33 6.98 0.26
C ALA A 288 -26.65 6.43 0.80
N PRO A 289 -27.64 7.26 1.22
CA PRO A 289 -28.93 6.78 1.73
C PRO A 289 -29.77 6.00 0.71
N LEU A 290 -29.48 6.16 -0.58
CA LEU A 290 -30.15 5.46 -1.67
C LEU A 290 -29.52 4.10 -1.98
N SER A 291 -28.44 3.74 -1.29
CA SER A 291 -27.74 2.47 -1.47
C SER A 291 -28.59 1.32 -0.93
N ARG A 292 -29.14 0.49 -1.83
CA ARG A 292 -29.74 -0.81 -1.50
C ARG A 292 -28.83 -1.93 -2.02
N PRO A 293 -28.79 -3.10 -1.34
CA PRO A 293 -28.05 -4.23 -1.87
C PRO A 293 -28.54 -4.54 -3.29
N TYR A 294 -27.61 -4.69 -4.14
CA TYR A 294 -27.62 -4.83 -5.59
C TYR A 294 -28.80 -5.58 -6.22
N LYS A 295 -29.52 -4.88 -7.16
CA LYS A 295 -30.15 -5.43 -8.37
C LYS A 295 -30.77 -4.32 -9.26
N SER A 296 -30.46 -3.04 -9.01
CA SER A 296 -31.03 -1.92 -9.76
C SER A 296 -30.11 -1.46 -10.91
N PRO A 297 -30.62 -1.31 -12.15
CA PRO A 297 -29.89 -0.69 -13.27
C PRO A 297 -29.35 0.70 -12.94
N VAL A 298 -30.03 1.45 -12.08
CA VAL A 298 -29.63 2.79 -11.61
C VAL A 298 -28.32 2.73 -10.83
N ASN A 299 -28.14 1.75 -9.95
CA ASN A 299 -26.91 1.57 -9.18
C ASN A 299 -25.71 1.23 -10.09
N TYR A 300 -25.95 0.49 -11.17
CA TYR A 300 -24.93 0.19 -12.17
C TYR A 300 -24.49 1.44 -12.93
N ILE A 301 -25.44 2.27 -13.36
CA ILE A 301 -25.17 3.52 -14.09
C ILE A 301 -24.43 4.51 -13.21
N ILE A 302 -24.86 4.70 -11.95
CA ILE A 302 -24.20 5.61 -11.00
C ILE A 302 -22.79 5.13 -10.67
N GLY A 303 -22.59 3.82 -10.44
CA GLY A 303 -21.26 3.26 -10.22
C GLY A 303 -20.33 3.50 -11.42
N LYS A 304 -20.85 3.40 -12.65
CA LYS A 304 -20.09 3.66 -13.89
C LYS A 304 -19.82 5.16 -14.09
N LEU A 305 -20.71 6.04 -13.66
CA LEU A 305 -20.51 7.49 -13.68
C LEU A 305 -19.46 7.90 -12.63
N ILE A 306 -19.55 7.37 -11.41
CA ILE A 306 -18.57 7.62 -10.35
C ILE A 306 -17.19 7.13 -10.80
N SER A 307 -17.07 5.90 -11.32
CA SER A 307 -15.79 5.35 -11.80
C SER A 307 -15.20 6.08 -13.01
N ARG A 308 -15.97 6.93 -13.69
CA ARG A 308 -15.51 7.79 -14.81
C ARG A 308 -15.23 9.24 -14.37
N ALA A 309 -15.79 9.67 -13.26
CA ALA A 309 -15.63 11.03 -12.73
C ALA A 309 -14.37 11.14 -11.84
N PHE A 310 -13.83 9.99 -11.44
CA PHE A 310 -12.58 9.82 -10.71
C PHE A 310 -11.58 9.03 -11.52
#